data_ae6cdc7e51a1697008c33f26219e8e75
#
_entry.id   ae6cdc7e51a1697008c33f26219e8e75
#
_cell.length_a   1.000
_cell.length_b   1.000
_cell.length_c   1.000
_cell.angle_alpha   90.00
_cell.angle_beta   90.00
_cell.angle_gamma   90.00
#
_symmetry.space_group_name_H-M   'P 1'
#
loop_
_entity.id
_entity.type
_entity.pdbx_description
1 polymer ?
#
loop_
_entity_poly.entity_id
_entity_poly.type
_entity_poly.pdbx_seq_one_letter_code
_entity_poly.pdbx_strand_id
1 'polypeptide(L)'
;MIAKITFDQFLVKCPEDGLYELVNGEIVEIISTRNHIDVADYIRDSFHTQIKNLSLNYVVTSKTAIRTLTQAGVEQGRRPDVSVIDRDLWRSNRSAYAALREPIQLAVEVTSTNWDDDYIDKLDEYQRLGISEYWVVDYLGIASSKFIGNPKVPTIFVYLLDAEGNYQTTAFKGSDRIVSRTFPELTLIAEQVMNV
;
A
#
# COMPACT_ATOMS: atom_id res chain seq x y z
N MET A 1 -6.16 -22.17 -22.51
CA MET A 1 -6.29 -20.88 -21.82
C MET A 1 -6.75 -21.17 -20.41
N ILE A 2 -5.96 -20.79 -19.39
CA ILE A 2 -6.39 -20.86 -18.00
C ILE A 2 -7.49 -19.81 -17.82
N ALA A 3 -8.64 -20.20 -17.29
CA ALA A 3 -9.74 -19.26 -17.08
C ALA A 3 -9.33 -18.25 -16.01
N LYS A 4 -9.34 -16.95 -16.35
CA LYS A 4 -9.09 -15.87 -15.40
C LYS A 4 -10.14 -15.88 -14.30
N ILE A 5 -9.72 -15.80 -13.04
CA ILE A 5 -10.64 -15.77 -11.90
C ILE A 5 -11.00 -14.33 -11.51
N THR A 6 -12.20 -14.19 -10.93
CA THR A 6 -12.69 -12.92 -10.36
C THR A 6 -12.16 -12.73 -8.93
N PHE A 7 -12.32 -11.52 -8.38
CA PHE A 7 -11.97 -11.24 -7.00
C PHE A 7 -12.74 -12.12 -5.99
N ASP A 8 -14.04 -12.39 -6.23
CA ASP A 8 -14.81 -13.29 -5.37
C ASP A 8 -14.29 -14.73 -5.42
N GLN A 9 -13.91 -15.19 -6.61
CA GLN A 9 -13.30 -16.51 -6.75
C GLN A 9 -11.93 -16.59 -6.10
N PHE A 10 -11.16 -15.50 -6.13
CA PHE A 10 -9.88 -15.38 -5.43
C PHE A 10 -10.07 -15.55 -3.92
N LEU A 11 -11.03 -14.84 -3.31
CA LEU A 11 -11.29 -14.93 -1.87
C LEU A 11 -11.64 -16.35 -1.41
N VAL A 12 -12.30 -17.13 -2.27
CA VAL A 12 -12.68 -18.52 -1.96
C VAL A 12 -11.54 -19.52 -2.24
N LYS A 13 -10.73 -19.26 -3.28
CA LYS A 13 -9.70 -20.20 -3.75
C LYS A 13 -8.31 -19.91 -3.21
N CYS A 14 -8.13 -18.72 -2.59
CA CYS A 14 -6.84 -18.32 -2.02
C CYS A 14 -6.41 -19.37 -0.97
N PRO A 15 -5.18 -19.90 -1.04
CA PRO A 15 -4.67 -20.81 -0.01
C PRO A 15 -4.69 -20.15 1.37
N GLU A 16 -4.91 -20.95 2.42
CA GLU A 16 -4.94 -20.48 3.80
C GLU A 16 -3.53 -20.15 4.32
N ASP A 17 -2.54 -20.86 3.81
CA ASP A 17 -1.13 -20.66 4.17
C ASP A 17 -0.45 -19.69 3.20
N GLY A 18 0.13 -18.61 3.72
CA GLY A 18 0.83 -17.61 2.93
C GLY A 18 0.02 -16.34 2.63
N LEU A 19 0.64 -15.46 1.87
CA LEU A 19 0.03 -14.22 1.37
C LEU A 19 -0.04 -14.27 -0.16
N TYR A 20 -1.19 -13.91 -0.71
CA TYR A 20 -1.43 -13.99 -2.15
C TYR A 20 -2.15 -12.74 -2.64
N GLU A 21 -1.84 -12.35 -3.86
CA GLU A 21 -2.57 -11.35 -4.64
C GLU A 21 -3.32 -12.00 -5.80
N LEU A 22 -4.35 -11.33 -6.28
CA LEU A 22 -4.96 -11.62 -7.58
C LEU A 22 -4.36 -10.65 -8.59
N VAL A 23 -3.58 -11.16 -9.54
CA VAL A 23 -2.94 -10.36 -10.59
C VAL A 23 -3.36 -10.89 -11.95
N ASN A 24 -4.06 -10.06 -12.72
CA ASN A 24 -4.53 -10.41 -14.08
C ASN A 24 -5.33 -11.73 -14.18
N GLY A 25 -6.07 -12.08 -13.10
CA GLY A 25 -6.88 -13.30 -13.02
C GLY A 25 -6.12 -14.53 -12.56
N GLU A 26 -4.91 -14.39 -12.04
CA GLU A 26 -4.07 -15.45 -11.49
C GLU A 26 -3.78 -15.18 -10.00
N ILE A 27 -3.73 -16.25 -9.19
CA ILE A 27 -3.31 -16.18 -7.79
C ILE A 27 -1.78 -16.20 -7.75
N VAL A 28 -1.18 -15.14 -7.24
CA VAL A 28 0.27 -14.95 -7.16
C VAL A 28 0.68 -14.90 -5.69
N GLU A 29 1.64 -15.71 -5.29
CA GLU A 29 2.19 -15.70 -3.94
C GLU A 29 3.11 -14.49 -3.73
N ILE A 30 2.96 -13.83 -2.58
CA ILE A 30 3.83 -12.73 -2.15
C ILE A 30 4.90 -13.30 -1.24
N ILE A 31 6.16 -13.12 -1.63
CA ILE A 31 7.32 -13.51 -0.82
C ILE A 31 8.13 -12.26 -0.50
N SER A 32 8.24 -11.92 0.78
CA SER A 32 8.96 -10.73 1.24
C SER A 32 10.26 -11.10 1.96
N THR A 33 11.30 -10.27 1.81
CA THR A 33 12.53 -10.39 2.60
C THR A 33 12.29 -9.91 4.03
N ARG A 34 13.17 -10.27 4.97
CA ARG A 34 13.09 -9.79 6.36
C ARG A 34 13.14 -8.26 6.42
N ASN A 35 14.10 -7.65 5.72
CA ASN A 35 14.21 -6.18 5.70
C ASN A 35 12.94 -5.49 5.18
N HIS A 36 12.30 -6.07 4.16
CA HIS A 36 11.02 -5.57 3.67
C HIS A 36 9.95 -5.60 4.76
N ILE A 37 9.85 -6.72 5.48
CA ILE A 37 8.91 -6.89 6.61
C ILE A 37 9.24 -5.89 7.73
N ASP A 38 10.50 -5.74 8.11
CA ASP A 38 10.93 -4.83 9.18
C ASP A 38 10.56 -3.38 8.85
N VAL A 39 10.77 -2.93 7.60
CA VAL A 39 10.36 -1.60 7.13
C VAL A 39 8.84 -1.41 7.20
N ALA A 40 8.07 -2.38 6.70
CA ALA A 40 6.60 -2.33 6.73
C ALA A 40 6.07 -2.31 8.17
N ASP A 41 6.62 -3.15 9.05
CA ASP A 41 6.24 -3.24 10.45
C ASP A 41 6.59 -1.95 11.23
N TYR A 42 7.73 -1.32 10.96
CA TYR A 42 8.11 -0.05 11.57
C TYR A 42 7.11 1.08 11.22
N ILE A 43 6.70 1.16 9.94
CA ILE A 43 5.68 2.11 9.49
C ILE A 43 4.34 1.80 10.16
N ARG A 44 3.91 0.54 10.15
CA ARG A 44 2.66 0.10 10.78
C ARG A 44 2.60 0.48 12.25
N ASP A 45 3.66 0.22 13.01
CA ASP A 45 3.73 0.51 14.44
C ASP A 45 3.74 2.02 14.72
N SER A 46 4.36 2.81 13.83
CA SER A 46 4.30 4.27 13.88
C SER A 46 2.85 4.77 13.70
N PHE A 47 2.10 4.21 12.75
CA PHE A 47 0.69 4.53 12.53
C PHE A 47 -0.20 4.08 13.70
N HIS A 48 0.03 2.89 14.26
CA HIS A 48 -0.65 2.42 15.47
C HIS A 48 -0.46 3.39 16.64
N THR A 49 0.75 3.90 16.81
CA THR A 49 1.06 4.87 17.84
C THR A 49 0.26 6.17 17.66
N GLN A 50 0.20 6.71 16.44
CA GLN A 50 -0.60 7.89 16.11
C GLN A 50 -2.10 7.67 16.38
N ILE A 51 -2.65 6.54 15.91
CA ILE A 51 -4.06 6.20 16.12
C ILE A 51 -4.39 6.14 17.60
N LYS A 52 -3.54 5.51 18.41
CA LYS A 52 -3.74 5.38 19.86
C LYS A 52 -3.65 6.74 20.57
N ASN A 53 -2.62 7.53 20.28
CA ASN A 53 -2.38 8.80 20.96
C ASN A 53 -3.44 9.85 20.63
N LEU A 54 -3.92 9.88 19.40
CA LEU A 54 -4.88 10.87 18.92
C LEU A 54 -6.32 10.31 18.88
N SER A 55 -6.53 9.07 19.32
CA SER A 55 -7.84 8.40 19.32
C SER A 55 -8.53 8.42 17.94
N LEU A 56 -7.76 8.25 16.86
CA LEU A 56 -8.28 8.26 15.50
C LEU A 56 -9.18 7.06 15.21
N ASN A 57 -10.21 7.27 14.40
CA ASN A 57 -11.15 6.20 14.01
C ASN A 57 -10.63 5.33 12.87
N TYR A 58 -9.39 4.84 12.99
CA TYR A 58 -8.74 3.99 11.99
C TYR A 58 -8.37 2.61 12.54
N VAL A 59 -8.19 1.67 11.64
CA VAL A 59 -7.55 0.37 11.85
C VAL A 59 -6.34 0.29 10.92
N VAL A 60 -5.21 -0.20 11.43
CA VAL A 60 -4.03 -0.53 10.62
C VAL A 60 -3.88 -2.03 10.54
N THR A 61 -3.62 -2.54 9.34
CA THR A 61 -3.41 -3.97 9.08
C THR A 61 -2.55 -4.19 7.85
N SER A 62 -1.83 -5.31 7.80
CA SER A 62 -1.08 -5.80 6.62
C SER A 62 -1.73 -7.05 6.00
N LYS A 63 -2.99 -7.34 6.35
CA LYS A 63 -3.66 -8.59 5.94
C LYS A 63 -4.90 -8.37 5.06
N THR A 64 -5.16 -7.15 4.60
CA THR A 64 -6.35 -6.83 3.83
C THR A 64 -6.09 -6.97 2.34
N ALA A 65 -6.95 -7.69 1.63
CA ALA A 65 -7.01 -7.62 0.18
C ALA A 65 -7.90 -6.47 -0.26
N ILE A 66 -7.48 -5.71 -1.26
CA ILE A 66 -8.24 -4.60 -1.84
C ILE A 66 -8.55 -4.93 -3.29
N ARG A 67 -9.85 -4.93 -3.64
CA ARG A 67 -10.25 -5.09 -5.03
C ARG A 67 -9.95 -3.81 -5.79
N THR A 68 -9.12 -3.94 -6.82
CA THR A 68 -8.88 -2.89 -7.80
C THR A 68 -9.24 -3.36 -9.20
N LEU A 69 -9.08 -2.49 -10.18
CA LEU A 69 -9.29 -2.80 -11.59
C LEU A 69 -8.10 -2.29 -12.40
N THR A 70 -7.64 -3.03 -13.38
CA THR A 70 -6.74 -2.49 -14.41
C THR A 70 -7.47 -1.46 -15.28
N GLN A 71 -6.76 -0.71 -16.13
CA GLN A 71 -7.39 0.16 -17.13
C GLN A 71 -8.32 -0.59 -18.08
N ALA A 72 -8.04 -1.86 -18.34
CA ALA A 72 -8.89 -2.73 -19.16
C ALA A 72 -10.08 -3.34 -18.40
N GLY A 73 -10.31 -2.95 -17.12
CA GLY A 73 -11.40 -3.43 -16.30
C GLY A 73 -11.21 -4.85 -15.74
N VAL A 74 -9.99 -5.39 -15.77
CA VAL A 74 -9.69 -6.70 -15.18
C VAL A 74 -9.55 -6.55 -13.67
N GLU A 75 -10.25 -7.40 -12.92
CA GLU A 75 -10.18 -7.40 -11.45
C GLU A 75 -8.80 -7.81 -10.95
N GLN A 76 -8.34 -7.07 -9.96
CA GLN A 76 -7.14 -7.35 -9.17
C GLN A 76 -7.52 -7.50 -7.69
N GLY A 77 -6.68 -8.17 -6.93
CA GLY A 77 -6.78 -8.26 -5.48
C GLY A 77 -5.45 -7.91 -4.86
N ARG A 78 -5.20 -6.62 -4.64
CA ARG A 78 -3.93 -6.11 -4.11
C ARG A 78 -3.87 -6.23 -2.59
N ARG A 79 -2.69 -6.47 -2.05
CA ARG A 79 -2.45 -6.52 -0.60
C ARG A 79 -1.33 -5.55 -0.22
N PRO A 80 -1.66 -4.29 0.10
CA PRO A 80 -0.66 -3.35 0.56
C PRO A 80 0.07 -3.87 1.80
N ASP A 81 1.37 -3.60 1.89
CA ASP A 81 2.18 -3.97 3.04
C ASP A 81 1.63 -3.34 4.34
N VAL A 82 1.11 -2.10 4.23
CA VAL A 82 0.33 -1.46 5.32
C VAL A 82 -0.93 -0.81 4.76
N SER A 83 -2.07 -1.14 5.35
CA SER A 83 -3.37 -0.54 5.03
C SER A 83 -3.94 0.20 6.23
N VAL A 84 -4.34 1.47 6.04
CA VAL A 84 -5.09 2.26 7.04
C VAL A 84 -6.53 2.39 6.57
N ILE A 85 -7.46 1.91 7.38
CA ILE A 85 -8.86 1.72 7.02
C ILE A 85 -9.74 2.45 8.04
N ASP A 86 -10.81 3.09 7.59
CA ASP A 86 -11.84 3.60 8.50
C ASP A 86 -12.40 2.46 9.36
N ARG A 87 -12.48 2.69 10.67
CA ARG A 87 -12.86 1.65 11.63
C ARG A 87 -14.32 1.23 11.48
N ASP A 88 -15.21 2.14 11.09
CA ASP A 88 -16.61 1.83 10.92
C ASP A 88 -16.82 1.00 9.67
N LEU A 89 -16.13 1.33 8.56
CA LEU A 89 -16.08 0.49 7.37
C LEU A 89 -15.54 -0.91 7.71
N TRP A 90 -14.41 -1.01 8.40
CA TRP A 90 -13.82 -2.29 8.80
C TRP A 90 -14.73 -3.15 9.66
N ARG A 91 -15.54 -2.54 10.51
CA ARG A 91 -16.46 -3.22 11.43
C ARG A 91 -17.85 -3.44 10.89
N SER A 92 -18.19 -2.89 9.75
CA SER A 92 -19.54 -2.97 9.15
C SER A 92 -19.97 -4.43 8.90
N ASN A 93 -19.03 -5.33 8.59
CA ASN A 93 -19.29 -6.77 8.46
C ASN A 93 -18.14 -7.59 9.03
N ARG A 94 -18.23 -7.99 10.29
CA ARG A 94 -17.18 -8.75 11.01
C ARG A 94 -17.03 -10.20 10.57
N SER A 95 -17.99 -10.76 9.86
CA SER A 95 -17.94 -12.14 9.33
C SER A 95 -17.42 -12.21 7.88
N ALA A 96 -17.21 -11.06 7.24
CA ALA A 96 -16.60 -11.02 5.90
C ALA A 96 -15.13 -11.41 5.91
N TYR A 97 -14.62 -11.81 4.77
CA TYR A 97 -13.18 -11.92 4.55
C TYR A 97 -12.49 -10.58 4.85
N ALA A 98 -11.20 -10.61 5.20
CA ALA A 98 -10.37 -9.41 5.31
C ALA A 98 -10.07 -8.84 3.91
N ALA A 99 -11.13 -8.34 3.27
CA ALA A 99 -11.12 -7.85 1.89
C ALA A 99 -12.09 -6.68 1.73
N LEU A 100 -11.70 -5.68 0.95
CA LEU A 100 -12.49 -4.48 0.70
C LEU A 100 -12.62 -4.21 -0.80
N ARG A 101 -13.71 -3.55 -1.16
CA ARG A 101 -13.99 -3.03 -2.51
C ARG A 101 -14.03 -1.51 -2.52
N GLU A 102 -14.18 -0.94 -1.35
CA GLU A 102 -14.19 0.48 -1.08
C GLU A 102 -12.76 1.00 -0.93
N PRO A 103 -12.50 2.29 -1.25
CA PRO A 103 -11.19 2.90 -1.03
C PRO A 103 -10.86 2.96 0.45
N ILE A 104 -9.59 2.78 0.77
CA ILE A 104 -9.03 2.95 2.11
C ILE A 104 -8.38 4.34 2.26
N GLN A 105 -8.08 4.74 3.49
CA GLN A 105 -7.47 6.03 3.80
C GLN A 105 -6.05 6.12 3.27
N LEU A 106 -5.24 5.09 3.54
CA LEU A 106 -3.83 5.08 3.17
C LEU A 106 -3.39 3.65 2.85
N ALA A 107 -2.65 3.49 1.75
CA ALA A 107 -1.93 2.28 1.39
C ALA A 107 -0.42 2.55 1.40
N VAL A 108 0.38 1.60 1.87
CA VAL A 108 1.85 1.63 1.78
C VAL A 108 2.31 0.39 1.07
N GLU A 109 3.19 0.57 0.08
CA GLU A 109 3.95 -0.50 -0.57
C GLU A 109 5.44 -0.27 -0.32
N VAL A 110 6.11 -1.28 0.19
CA VAL A 110 7.56 -1.31 0.37
C VAL A 110 8.14 -1.97 -0.88
N THR A 111 8.92 -1.21 -1.62
CA THR A 111 9.38 -1.62 -2.95
C THR A 111 10.34 -2.80 -2.89
N SER A 112 10.14 -3.76 -3.76
CA SER A 112 10.99 -4.93 -3.97
C SER A 112 11.52 -4.99 -5.41
N THR A 113 12.05 -6.13 -5.84
CA THR A 113 12.64 -6.29 -7.18
C THR A 113 11.68 -6.04 -8.34
N ASN A 114 10.37 -6.18 -8.12
CA ASN A 114 9.30 -5.83 -9.06
C ASN A 114 8.76 -4.40 -8.82
N TRP A 115 9.66 -3.45 -8.58
CA TRP A 115 9.35 -2.05 -8.24
C TRP A 115 8.39 -1.36 -9.22
N ASP A 116 8.35 -1.76 -10.48
CA ASP A 116 7.47 -1.20 -11.51
C ASP A 116 5.99 -1.43 -11.19
N ASP A 117 5.62 -2.54 -10.54
CA ASP A 117 4.26 -2.78 -10.08
C ASP A 117 3.80 -1.69 -9.10
N ASP A 118 4.62 -1.31 -8.13
CA ASP A 118 4.29 -0.29 -7.14
C ASP A 118 4.25 1.14 -7.73
N TYR A 119 5.17 1.44 -8.66
CA TYR A 119 5.30 2.78 -9.25
C TYR A 119 4.37 3.05 -10.44
N ILE A 120 3.80 2.01 -11.05
CA ILE A 120 3.02 2.13 -12.28
C ILE A 120 1.63 1.51 -12.08
N ASP A 121 1.55 0.19 -11.89
CA ASP A 121 0.27 -0.52 -11.91
C ASP A 121 -0.58 -0.22 -10.67
N LYS A 122 -0.03 -0.42 -9.47
CA LYS A 122 -0.75 -0.12 -8.22
C LYS A 122 -1.02 1.38 -8.06
N LEU A 123 -0.09 2.24 -8.49
CA LEU A 123 -0.29 3.69 -8.48
C LEU A 123 -1.55 4.09 -9.27
N ASP A 124 -1.70 3.60 -10.51
CA ASP A 124 -2.86 3.84 -11.36
C ASP A 124 -4.14 3.21 -10.78
N GLU A 125 -4.05 1.97 -10.30
CA GLU A 125 -5.18 1.24 -9.72
C GLU A 125 -5.71 1.92 -8.44
N TYR A 126 -4.81 2.35 -7.54
CA TYR A 126 -5.17 2.99 -6.27
C TYR A 126 -5.73 4.40 -6.50
N GLN A 127 -5.17 5.16 -7.46
CA GLN A 127 -5.72 6.46 -7.86
C GLN A 127 -7.15 6.30 -8.37
N ARG A 128 -7.42 5.37 -9.27
CA ARG A 128 -8.76 5.14 -9.83
C ARG A 128 -9.75 4.59 -8.83
N LEU A 129 -9.31 3.80 -7.86
CA LEU A 129 -10.15 3.35 -6.74
C LEU A 129 -10.50 4.51 -5.80
N GLY A 130 -9.67 5.56 -5.73
CA GLY A 130 -9.88 6.72 -4.87
C GLY A 130 -9.24 6.59 -3.49
N ILE A 131 -8.13 5.83 -3.36
CA ILE A 131 -7.34 5.78 -2.11
C ILE A 131 -6.76 7.17 -1.86
N SER A 132 -7.07 7.75 -0.70
CA SER A 132 -6.77 9.16 -0.41
C SER A 132 -5.28 9.48 -0.31
N GLU A 133 -4.49 8.51 0.15
CA GLU A 133 -3.05 8.62 0.35
C GLU A 133 -2.35 7.30 0.01
N TYR A 134 -1.28 7.36 -0.77
CA TYR A 134 -0.49 6.20 -1.17
C TYR A 134 0.99 6.47 -0.96
N TRP A 135 1.70 5.53 -0.34
CA TRP A 135 3.14 5.60 -0.12
C TRP A 135 3.86 4.51 -0.91
N VAL A 136 4.92 4.90 -1.61
CA VAL A 136 5.90 3.98 -2.19
C VAL A 136 7.22 4.17 -1.44
N VAL A 137 7.67 3.13 -0.75
CA VAL A 137 8.84 3.15 0.12
C VAL A 137 9.99 2.40 -0.55
N ASP A 138 10.77 3.09 -1.36
CA ASP A 138 11.95 2.53 -2.01
C ASP A 138 13.19 2.68 -1.11
N TYR A 139 13.25 1.82 -0.08
CA TYR A 139 14.30 1.85 0.93
C TYR A 139 15.67 1.40 0.40
N LEU A 140 15.72 0.72 -0.75
CA LEU A 140 16.95 0.28 -1.41
C LEU A 140 17.39 1.22 -2.54
N GLY A 141 16.56 2.15 -2.97
CA GLY A 141 16.83 3.01 -4.12
C GLY A 141 16.97 2.21 -5.43
N ILE A 142 16.14 1.20 -5.65
CA ILE A 142 16.25 0.28 -6.79
C ILE A 142 15.42 0.69 -7.99
N ALA A 143 14.41 1.52 -7.82
CA ALA A 143 13.57 1.98 -8.91
C ALA A 143 14.38 2.65 -10.05
N SER A 144 13.75 2.85 -11.19
CA SER A 144 14.38 3.55 -12.30
C SER A 144 14.82 4.96 -11.91
N SER A 145 15.98 5.41 -12.41
CA SER A 145 16.47 6.78 -12.21
C SER A 145 15.46 7.85 -12.71
N LYS A 146 14.55 7.48 -13.57
CA LYS A 146 13.43 8.34 -13.98
C LYS A 146 12.56 8.78 -12.79
N PHE A 147 12.40 7.92 -11.79
CA PHE A 147 11.60 8.20 -10.59
C PHE A 147 12.45 8.77 -9.45
N ILE A 148 13.58 8.12 -9.12
CA ILE A 148 14.38 8.45 -7.93
C ILE A 148 15.59 9.34 -8.20
N GLY A 149 15.86 9.66 -9.48
CA GLY A 149 16.98 10.52 -9.88
C GLY A 149 18.31 9.78 -10.08
N ASN A 150 19.38 10.57 -10.32
CA ASN A 150 20.74 10.08 -10.46
C ASN A 150 21.70 11.02 -9.72
N PRO A 151 22.48 10.57 -8.72
CA PRO A 151 22.54 9.17 -8.25
C PRO A 151 21.21 8.69 -7.65
N LYS A 152 20.95 7.38 -7.76
CA LYS A 152 19.82 6.75 -7.11
C LYS A 152 20.03 6.77 -5.61
N VAL A 153 19.04 7.23 -4.88
CA VAL A 153 19.04 7.24 -3.41
C VAL A 153 17.71 6.70 -2.88
N PRO A 154 17.71 6.04 -1.72
CA PRO A 154 16.48 5.63 -1.04
C PRO A 154 15.50 6.80 -0.94
N THR A 155 14.24 6.55 -1.29
CA THR A 155 13.23 7.61 -1.41
C THR A 155 11.86 7.07 -0.98
N ILE A 156 11.13 7.87 -0.21
CA ILE A 156 9.72 7.62 0.07
C ILE A 156 8.89 8.60 -0.74
N PHE A 157 8.01 8.11 -1.58
CA PHE A 157 7.03 8.92 -2.29
C PHE A 157 5.70 8.88 -1.57
N VAL A 158 5.13 10.04 -1.30
CA VAL A 158 3.77 10.18 -0.80
C VAL A 158 2.92 10.81 -1.87
N TYR A 159 1.90 10.09 -2.28
CA TYR A 159 0.91 10.49 -3.27
C TYR A 159 -0.38 10.86 -2.54
N LEU A 160 -0.86 12.09 -2.72
CA LEU A 160 -2.09 12.59 -2.12
C LEU A 160 -3.13 12.84 -3.21
N LEU A 161 -4.29 12.19 -3.08
CA LEU A 161 -5.38 12.36 -4.05
C LEU A 161 -5.97 13.77 -3.90
N ASP A 162 -6.02 14.52 -4.99
CA ASP A 162 -6.64 15.86 -5.04
C ASP A 162 -8.16 15.78 -5.32
N ALA A 163 -8.81 16.94 -5.37
CA ALA A 163 -10.25 17.02 -5.61
C ALA A 163 -10.66 16.59 -7.03
N GLU A 164 -9.73 16.64 -7.98
CA GLU A 164 -9.91 16.23 -9.36
C GLU A 164 -9.67 14.72 -9.56
N GLY A 165 -9.26 14.00 -8.49
CA GLY A 165 -8.99 12.57 -8.53
C GLY A 165 -7.60 12.22 -9.08
N ASN A 166 -6.63 13.14 -8.99
CA ASN A 166 -5.26 12.90 -9.41
C ASN A 166 -4.31 12.90 -8.22
N TYR A 167 -3.31 12.01 -8.24
CA TYR A 167 -2.27 12.00 -7.23
C TYR A 167 -1.27 13.14 -7.41
N GLN A 168 -1.10 13.93 -6.35
CA GLN A 168 -0.02 14.92 -6.20
C GLN A 168 1.10 14.27 -5.40
N THR A 169 2.33 14.32 -5.92
CA THR A 169 3.47 13.55 -5.40
C THR A 169 4.46 14.43 -4.68
N THR A 170 4.91 13.98 -3.50
CA THR A 170 6.06 14.55 -2.77
C THR A 170 7.06 13.45 -2.46
N ALA A 171 8.35 13.72 -2.67
CA ALA A 171 9.44 12.79 -2.38
C ALA A 171 10.16 13.22 -1.08
N PHE A 172 10.44 12.25 -0.21
CA PHE A 172 11.15 12.44 1.06
C PHE A 172 12.41 11.57 1.09
N LYS A 173 13.55 12.17 1.50
CA LYS A 173 14.87 11.55 1.48
C LYS A 173 15.67 11.94 2.72
N GLY A 174 16.60 11.08 3.16
CA GLY A 174 17.50 11.38 4.28
C GLY A 174 16.73 11.92 5.50
N SER A 175 17.06 13.11 5.96
CA SER A 175 16.48 13.74 7.14
C SER A 175 15.13 14.44 6.91
N ASP A 176 14.52 14.29 5.74
CA ASP A 176 13.22 14.90 5.48
C ASP A 176 12.16 14.28 6.39
N ARG A 177 11.34 15.13 7.04
CA ARG A 177 10.16 14.69 7.75
C ARG A 177 9.06 14.33 6.75
N ILE A 178 8.52 13.12 6.86
CA ILE A 178 7.42 12.66 6.01
C ILE A 178 6.14 13.41 6.40
N VAL A 179 5.47 13.98 5.40
CA VAL A 179 4.19 14.67 5.58
C VAL A 179 3.06 13.73 5.12
N SER A 180 2.19 13.38 6.05
CA SER A 180 1.01 12.56 5.82
C SER A 180 -0.26 13.38 5.99
N ARG A 181 -1.24 13.20 5.11
CA ARG A 181 -2.59 13.75 5.25
C ARG A 181 -3.38 12.98 6.30
N THR A 182 -3.24 11.65 6.31
CA THR A 182 -3.94 10.75 7.24
C THR A 182 -3.44 10.92 8.66
N PHE A 183 -2.14 11.23 8.83
CA PHE A 183 -1.47 11.43 10.11
C PHE A 183 -0.70 12.75 10.16
N PRO A 184 -1.39 13.91 10.28
CA PRO A 184 -0.74 15.22 10.17
C PRO A 184 0.28 15.49 11.29
N GLU A 185 0.17 14.82 12.43
CA GLU A 185 1.10 14.94 13.56
C GLU A 185 2.25 13.90 13.52
N LEU A 186 2.36 13.14 12.44
CA LEU A 186 3.44 12.17 12.26
C LEU A 186 4.79 12.89 12.23
N THR A 187 5.74 12.42 13.05
CA THR A 187 7.10 12.98 13.15
C THR A 187 8.15 12.07 12.51
N LEU A 188 7.72 11.11 11.71
CA LEU A 188 8.58 10.13 11.08
C LEU A 188 9.51 10.79 10.04
N ILE A 189 10.80 10.46 10.10
CA ILE A 189 11.84 10.92 9.18
C ILE A 189 12.17 9.80 8.19
N ALA A 190 12.41 10.15 6.91
CA ALA A 190 12.63 9.16 5.86
C ALA A 190 13.77 8.20 6.20
N GLU A 191 14.92 8.67 6.67
CA GLU A 191 16.05 7.81 7.05
C GLU A 191 15.76 6.85 8.21
N GLN A 192 14.82 7.17 9.10
CA GLN A 192 14.39 6.27 10.17
C GLN A 192 13.67 5.04 9.62
N VAL A 193 12.89 5.21 8.56
CA VAL A 193 12.20 4.12 7.87
C VAL A 193 13.18 3.26 7.07
N MET A 194 14.19 3.88 6.48
CA MET A 194 15.12 3.21 5.57
C MET A 194 16.23 2.42 6.28
N ASN A 195 16.47 2.71 7.56
CA ASN A 195 17.58 2.13 8.36
C ASN A 195 17.08 1.24 9.50
N VAL A 196 15.91 0.66 9.35
CA VAL A 196 15.32 -0.29 10.32
C VAL A 196 16.12 -1.57 10.39
#